data_6802dc548cd64f08c580f91c6f3694c0
#
_entry.id   6802dc548cd64f08c580f91c6f3694c0
#
_cell.length_a   1.000
_cell.length_b   1.000
_cell.length_c   1.000
_cell.angle_alpha   90.00
_cell.angle_beta   90.00
_cell.angle_gamma   90.00
#
_symmetry.space_group_name_H-M   'P 1'
#
loop_
_entity.id
_entity.type
_entity.pdbx_description
1 polymer ?
#
loop_
_entity_poly.entity_id
_entity_poly.type
_entity_poly.pdbx_seq_one_letter_code
_entity_poly.pdbx_strand_id
1 'polypeptide(L)'
;MIHKITIWSPLIAGPALAAALATTALAQDVTAGEKIFNLCRACHEIGDGAKNEVGPVLNGVVGRESGSYPGYNYSDANKNSGIIWDEATLQEYLKNPRTKVPGTKMQFPGLKKDDDILNVIAFLKQHGSEAK
;
A
#
# COMPACT_ATOMS: atom_id res chain seq x y z
N MET A 1 61.54 -28.29 -47.10
CA MET A 1 61.28 -27.60 -45.81
C MET A 1 59.97 -26.85 -45.95
N ILE A 2 58.91 -27.36 -45.35
CA ILE A 2 57.56 -26.85 -45.50
C ILE A 2 57.25 -26.11 -44.19
N HIS A 3 57.11 -24.79 -44.24
CA HIS A 3 56.69 -23.99 -43.09
C HIS A 3 55.16 -24.00 -43.00
N LYS A 4 54.63 -24.57 -41.92
CA LYS A 4 53.22 -24.51 -41.59
C LYS A 4 52.94 -23.16 -40.96
N ILE A 5 52.15 -22.35 -41.65
CA ILE A 5 51.61 -21.10 -41.11
C ILE A 5 50.31 -21.43 -40.35
N THR A 6 50.36 -21.32 -39.04
CA THR A 6 49.17 -21.46 -38.17
C THR A 6 48.48 -20.11 -38.10
N ILE A 7 47.27 -20.02 -38.69
CA ILE A 7 46.45 -18.81 -38.64
C ILE A 7 45.64 -18.89 -37.35
N TRP A 8 45.95 -18.00 -36.40
CA TRP A 8 45.19 -17.83 -35.21
C TRP A 8 44.08 -16.80 -35.50
N SER A 9 42.82 -17.25 -35.51
CA SER A 9 41.68 -16.36 -35.56
C SER A 9 41.32 -15.86 -34.17
N PRO A 10 41.23 -14.55 -33.93
CA PRO A 10 40.69 -14.05 -32.70
C PRO A 10 39.14 -14.12 -32.71
N LEU A 11 38.59 -14.87 -31.77
CA LEU A 11 37.14 -14.81 -31.41
C LEU A 11 36.84 -13.44 -30.82
N ILE A 12 36.15 -12.62 -31.59
CA ILE A 12 35.59 -11.36 -31.12
C ILE A 12 34.32 -11.70 -30.36
N ALA A 13 34.40 -11.77 -29.03
CA ALA A 13 33.22 -11.79 -28.14
C ALA A 13 32.64 -10.37 -28.08
N GLY A 14 31.54 -10.14 -28.79
CA GLY A 14 30.80 -8.89 -28.68
C GLY A 14 30.09 -8.79 -27.31
N PRO A 15 30.00 -7.58 -26.71
CA PRO A 15 29.27 -7.41 -25.49
C PRO A 15 27.77 -7.61 -25.74
N ALA A 16 27.17 -8.60 -25.06
CA ALA A 16 25.73 -8.75 -25.01
C ALA A 16 25.16 -7.57 -24.22
N LEU A 17 24.49 -6.66 -24.91
CA LEU A 17 23.75 -5.57 -24.30
C LEU A 17 22.50 -6.16 -23.64
N ALA A 18 22.56 -6.44 -22.35
CA ALA A 18 21.38 -6.79 -21.56
C ALA A 18 20.53 -5.53 -21.43
N ALA A 19 19.44 -5.47 -22.20
CA ALA A 19 18.42 -4.44 -22.02
C ALA A 19 17.72 -4.69 -20.68
N ALA A 20 18.08 -3.92 -19.67
CA ALA A 20 17.35 -3.88 -18.42
C ALA A 20 15.97 -3.24 -18.70
N LEU A 21 14.93 -4.06 -18.68
CA LEU A 21 13.55 -3.58 -18.65
C LEU A 21 13.35 -2.88 -17.29
N ALA A 22 13.49 -1.56 -17.28
CA ALA A 22 13.08 -0.74 -16.15
C ALA A 22 11.54 -0.83 -16.06
N THR A 23 11.03 -1.68 -15.17
CA THR A 23 9.65 -1.60 -14.75
C THR A 23 9.52 -0.28 -13.98
N THR A 24 8.90 0.71 -14.58
CA THR A 24 8.46 1.90 -13.87
C THR A 24 7.37 1.47 -12.90
N ALA A 25 7.76 1.14 -11.67
CA ALA A 25 6.81 1.12 -10.57
C ALA A 25 6.20 2.52 -10.53
N LEU A 26 4.88 2.63 -10.70
CA LEU A 26 4.16 3.89 -10.48
C LEU A 26 4.53 4.35 -9.08
N ALA A 27 5.24 5.47 -8.98
CA ALA A 27 5.60 6.04 -7.70
C ALA A 27 4.31 6.45 -7.00
N GLN A 28 4.05 5.84 -5.83
CA GLN A 28 2.92 6.20 -4.99
C GLN A 28 3.14 7.63 -4.50
N ASP A 29 2.19 8.51 -4.79
CA ASP A 29 2.27 9.93 -4.44
C ASP A 29 1.61 10.18 -3.07
N VAL A 30 2.44 10.40 -2.04
CA VAL A 30 2.00 10.71 -0.67
C VAL A 30 1.19 11.99 -0.61
N THR A 31 1.57 13.01 -1.38
CA THR A 31 0.86 14.30 -1.40
C THR A 31 -0.52 14.16 -2.05
N ALA A 32 -0.62 13.40 -3.13
CA ALA A 32 -1.90 13.05 -3.71
C ALA A 32 -2.73 12.21 -2.72
N GLY A 33 -2.11 11.27 -2.02
CA GLY A 33 -2.74 10.46 -0.98
C GLY A 33 -3.31 11.28 0.17
N GLU A 34 -2.60 12.31 0.61
CA GLU A 34 -3.11 13.23 1.64
C GLU A 34 -4.39 13.96 1.18
N LYS A 35 -4.45 14.37 -0.08
CA LYS A 35 -5.66 14.98 -0.65
C LYS A 35 -6.84 14.01 -0.67
N ILE A 36 -6.59 12.74 -1.03
CA ILE A 36 -7.62 11.68 -0.97
C ILE A 36 -8.05 11.44 0.48
N PHE A 37 -7.12 11.44 1.43
CA PHE A 37 -7.41 11.24 2.84
C PHE A 37 -8.39 12.28 3.42
N ASN A 38 -8.52 13.45 2.81
CA ASN A 38 -9.54 14.43 3.22
C ASN A 38 -10.95 13.85 3.18
N LEU A 39 -11.23 12.87 2.34
CA LEU A 39 -12.50 12.14 2.33
C LEU A 39 -12.69 11.27 3.58
N CYS A 40 -11.60 10.87 4.21
CA CYS A 40 -11.59 10.02 5.41
C CYS A 40 -11.69 10.84 6.70
N ARG A 41 -11.28 12.12 6.66
CA ARG A 41 -11.23 13.03 7.82
C ARG A 41 -12.60 13.33 8.42
N ALA A 42 -13.68 13.08 7.72
CA ALA A 42 -15.03 13.20 8.27
C ALA A 42 -15.27 12.23 9.44
N CYS A 43 -14.53 11.12 9.48
CA CYS A 43 -14.70 10.04 10.46
C CYS A 43 -13.43 9.65 11.20
N HIS A 44 -12.25 9.87 10.62
CA HIS A 44 -10.97 9.41 11.15
C HIS A 44 -10.00 10.55 11.40
N GLU A 45 -9.21 10.40 12.46
CA GLU A 45 -8.03 11.22 12.69
C GLU A 45 -6.74 10.40 12.49
N ILE A 46 -5.67 11.09 12.14
CA ILE A 46 -4.33 10.52 11.96
C ILE A 46 -3.28 11.56 12.35
N GLY A 47 -2.14 11.13 12.84
CA GLY A 47 -1.03 11.97 13.26
C GLY A 47 -0.99 12.17 14.77
N ASP A 48 -0.18 13.16 15.19
CA ASP A 48 0.02 13.45 16.60
C ASP A 48 -1.26 13.95 17.25
N GLY A 49 -1.58 13.40 18.43
CA GLY A 49 -2.77 13.77 19.18
C GLY A 49 -4.10 13.29 18.60
N ALA A 50 -4.06 12.43 17.58
CA ALA A 50 -5.27 11.85 16.97
C ALA A 50 -6.12 11.10 18.00
N LYS A 51 -7.44 11.25 17.88
CA LYS A 51 -8.43 10.62 18.75
C LYS A 51 -9.40 9.78 17.96
N ASN A 52 -9.99 8.77 18.62
CA ASN A 52 -11.13 8.07 18.08
C ASN A 52 -12.32 9.01 17.94
N GLU A 53 -12.92 9.01 16.76
CA GLU A 53 -14.10 9.79 16.42
C GLU A 53 -15.23 8.85 15.94
N VAL A 54 -15.91 9.18 14.85
CA VAL A 54 -16.88 8.26 14.21
C VAL A 54 -16.20 6.96 13.79
N GLY A 55 -14.94 7.05 13.35
CA GLY A 55 -14.04 5.93 13.09
C GLY A 55 -12.83 5.92 14.03
N PRO A 56 -12.08 4.82 14.06
CA PRO A 56 -10.87 4.72 14.88
C PRO A 56 -9.73 5.59 14.33
N VAL A 57 -8.77 5.91 15.22
CA VAL A 57 -7.48 6.48 14.82
C VAL A 57 -6.80 5.57 13.80
N LEU A 58 -6.20 6.16 12.78
CA LEU A 58 -5.54 5.42 11.70
C LEU A 58 -4.00 5.38 11.81
N ASN A 59 -3.42 5.91 12.89
CA ASN A 59 -1.98 5.76 13.13
C ASN A 59 -1.60 4.28 13.17
N GLY A 60 -0.61 3.89 12.38
CA GLY A 60 -0.15 2.51 12.32
C GLY A 60 -1.14 1.52 11.71
N VAL A 61 -2.15 1.98 10.99
CA VAL A 61 -3.18 1.09 10.42
C VAL A 61 -2.60 0.11 9.41
N VAL A 62 -1.59 0.49 8.63
CA VAL A 62 -0.93 -0.43 7.70
C VAL A 62 -0.12 -1.46 8.49
N GLY A 63 -0.50 -2.72 8.36
CA GLY A 63 0.07 -3.84 9.11
C GLY A 63 -0.63 -4.13 10.45
N ARG A 64 -1.66 -3.37 10.83
CA ARG A 64 -2.42 -3.56 12.07
C ARG A 64 -3.54 -4.57 11.90
N GLU A 65 -3.82 -5.33 12.96
CA GLU A 65 -4.99 -6.21 12.99
C GLU A 65 -6.29 -5.40 13.01
N SER A 66 -7.27 -5.84 12.23
CA SER A 66 -8.61 -5.26 12.21
C SER A 66 -9.26 -5.36 13.59
N GLY A 67 -9.92 -4.28 14.00
CA GLY A 67 -10.64 -4.27 15.27
C GLY A 67 -9.76 -4.11 16.51
N SER A 68 -8.49 -3.72 16.36
CA SER A 68 -7.51 -3.76 17.46
C SER A 68 -7.13 -2.41 18.07
N TYR A 69 -7.48 -1.27 17.46
CA TYR A 69 -7.10 0.01 18.02
C TYR A 69 -7.79 0.27 19.35
N PRO A 70 -7.04 0.64 20.43
CA PRO A 70 -7.60 0.78 21.76
C PRO A 70 -8.71 1.82 21.87
N GLY A 71 -9.74 1.51 22.65
CA GLY A 71 -10.79 2.46 23.02
C GLY A 71 -11.86 2.73 21.95
N TYR A 72 -11.73 2.13 20.76
CA TYR A 72 -12.77 2.24 19.74
C TYR A 72 -13.75 1.06 19.78
N ASN A 73 -15.04 1.37 19.66
CA ASN A 73 -16.09 0.35 19.63
C ASN A 73 -16.33 -0.13 18.18
N TYR A 74 -15.55 -1.10 17.76
CA TYR A 74 -15.67 -1.72 16.43
C TYR A 74 -16.95 -2.52 16.26
N SER A 75 -17.35 -2.73 14.98
CA SER A 75 -18.34 -3.76 14.65
C SER A 75 -17.81 -5.15 14.97
N ASP A 76 -18.69 -6.09 15.26
CA ASP A 76 -18.32 -7.50 15.41
C ASP A 76 -17.68 -8.05 14.14
N ALA A 77 -18.13 -7.59 12.97
CA ALA A 77 -17.56 -7.94 11.69
C ALA A 77 -16.07 -7.58 11.59
N ASN A 78 -15.67 -6.38 12.03
CA ASN A 78 -14.26 -5.98 12.06
C ASN A 78 -13.47 -6.73 13.12
N LYS A 79 -14.01 -6.87 14.35
CA LYS A 79 -13.33 -7.59 15.44
C LYS A 79 -13.04 -9.05 15.09
N ASN A 80 -13.98 -9.72 14.42
CA ASN A 80 -13.92 -11.15 14.14
C ASN A 80 -13.38 -11.47 12.74
N SER A 81 -12.99 -10.46 11.96
CA SER A 81 -12.54 -10.66 10.57
C SER A 81 -11.23 -11.42 10.45
N GLY A 82 -10.34 -11.34 11.45
CA GLY A 82 -8.98 -11.88 11.40
C GLY A 82 -8.07 -11.20 10.37
N ILE A 83 -8.50 -10.06 9.84
CA ILE A 83 -7.77 -9.32 8.81
C ILE A 83 -6.57 -8.59 9.42
N ILE A 84 -5.43 -8.71 8.76
CA ILE A 84 -4.30 -7.78 8.92
C ILE A 84 -4.36 -6.78 7.77
N TRP A 85 -4.35 -5.50 8.08
CA TRP A 85 -4.42 -4.42 7.10
C TRP A 85 -3.09 -4.24 6.37
N ASP A 86 -2.65 -5.27 5.65
CA ASP A 86 -1.56 -5.12 4.69
C ASP A 86 -2.02 -4.31 3.46
N GLU A 87 -1.08 -3.92 2.60
CA GLU A 87 -1.39 -3.06 1.47
C GLU A 87 -2.40 -3.70 0.51
N ALA A 88 -2.28 -5.00 0.23
CA ALA A 88 -3.17 -5.71 -0.69
C ALA A 88 -4.60 -5.78 -0.12
N THR A 89 -4.74 -6.09 1.17
CA THR A 89 -6.02 -6.15 1.86
C THR A 89 -6.68 -4.77 1.97
N LEU A 90 -5.88 -3.72 2.23
CA LEU A 90 -6.37 -2.35 2.22
C LEU A 90 -6.85 -1.90 0.83
N GLN A 91 -6.18 -2.32 -0.24
CA GLN A 91 -6.65 -2.03 -1.60
C GLN A 91 -8.05 -2.60 -1.84
N GLU A 92 -8.28 -3.84 -1.47
CA GLU A 92 -9.61 -4.47 -1.60
C GLU A 92 -10.65 -3.77 -0.72
N TYR A 93 -10.29 -3.47 0.53
CA TYR A 93 -11.20 -2.84 1.49
C TYR A 93 -11.58 -1.43 1.07
N LEU A 94 -10.62 -0.59 0.68
CA LEU A 94 -10.86 0.78 0.25
C LEU A 94 -11.62 0.86 -1.07
N LYS A 95 -11.55 -0.18 -1.89
CA LYS A 95 -12.37 -0.29 -3.11
C LYS A 95 -13.84 -0.55 -2.81
N ASN A 96 -14.13 -1.41 -1.85
CA ASN A 96 -15.48 -1.72 -1.40
C ASN A 96 -15.48 -2.27 0.04
N PRO A 97 -15.61 -1.40 1.06
CA PRO A 97 -15.56 -1.82 2.46
C PRO A 97 -16.59 -2.88 2.82
N ARG A 98 -17.82 -2.74 2.33
CA ARG A 98 -18.92 -3.66 2.66
C ARG A 98 -18.76 -5.04 2.05
N THR A 99 -18.12 -5.11 0.89
CA THR A 99 -17.84 -6.41 0.26
C THR A 99 -16.69 -7.11 0.98
N LYS A 100 -15.65 -6.38 1.36
CA LYS A 100 -14.48 -6.97 2.04
C LYS A 100 -14.80 -7.37 3.48
N VAL A 101 -15.57 -6.56 4.20
CA VAL A 101 -16.01 -6.81 5.58
C VAL A 101 -17.52 -6.63 5.67
N PRO A 102 -18.30 -7.64 5.31
CA PRO A 102 -19.76 -7.59 5.47
C PRO A 102 -20.14 -7.33 6.93
N GLY A 103 -20.98 -6.32 7.16
CA GLY A 103 -21.34 -5.90 8.52
C GLY A 103 -20.45 -4.82 9.13
N THR A 104 -19.47 -4.30 8.39
CA THR A 104 -18.67 -3.15 8.84
C THR A 104 -19.57 -1.94 9.14
N LYS A 105 -19.19 -1.18 10.18
CA LYS A 105 -19.83 0.11 10.49
C LYS A 105 -19.43 1.24 9.54
N MET A 106 -18.34 1.07 8.78
CA MET A 106 -17.83 2.09 7.89
C MET A 106 -18.81 2.37 6.76
N GLN A 107 -19.32 3.60 6.71
CA GLN A 107 -20.34 4.01 5.73
C GLN A 107 -19.75 4.47 4.39
N PHE A 108 -18.43 4.43 4.26
CA PHE A 108 -17.73 4.88 3.07
C PHE A 108 -18.02 3.96 1.87
N PRO A 109 -18.41 4.50 0.71
CA PRO A 109 -18.80 3.67 -0.44
C PRO A 109 -17.63 3.04 -1.18
N GLY A 110 -16.43 3.53 -0.95
CA GLY A 110 -15.19 3.07 -1.61
C GLY A 110 -14.62 4.10 -2.60
N LEU A 111 -13.34 3.90 -2.90
CA LEU A 111 -12.62 4.64 -3.94
C LEU A 111 -12.71 3.88 -5.27
N LYS A 112 -12.94 4.60 -6.37
CA LYS A 112 -13.13 3.99 -7.69
C LYS A 112 -11.84 3.85 -8.50
N LYS A 113 -10.85 4.72 -8.22
CA LYS A 113 -9.59 4.75 -8.95
C LYS A 113 -8.52 4.01 -8.17
N ASP A 114 -7.87 3.06 -8.80
CA ASP A 114 -6.78 2.29 -8.18
C ASP A 114 -5.60 3.20 -7.76
N ASP A 115 -5.29 4.24 -8.55
CA ASP A 115 -4.24 5.21 -8.21
C ASP A 115 -4.57 5.98 -6.92
N ASP A 116 -5.82 6.37 -6.72
CA ASP A 116 -6.26 7.06 -5.50
C ASP A 116 -6.10 6.13 -4.28
N ILE A 117 -6.41 4.85 -4.45
CA ILE A 117 -6.24 3.84 -3.40
C ILE A 117 -4.75 3.66 -3.05
N LEU A 118 -3.90 3.50 -4.05
CA LEU A 118 -2.45 3.35 -3.85
C LEU A 118 -1.84 4.58 -3.18
N ASN A 119 -2.25 5.77 -3.61
CA ASN A 119 -1.75 7.02 -3.07
C ASN A 119 -2.17 7.24 -1.61
N VAL A 120 -3.44 6.97 -1.25
CA VAL A 120 -3.89 7.09 0.14
C VAL A 120 -3.22 6.06 1.04
N ILE A 121 -2.96 4.85 0.57
CA ILE A 121 -2.20 3.85 1.34
C ILE A 121 -0.76 4.34 1.58
N ALA A 122 -0.12 4.94 0.58
CA ALA A 122 1.20 5.54 0.74
C ALA A 122 1.21 6.64 1.81
N PHE A 123 0.19 7.49 1.83
CA PHE A 123 0.00 8.49 2.89
C PHE A 123 -0.19 7.84 4.26
N LEU A 124 -1.04 6.82 4.38
CA LEU A 124 -1.27 6.11 5.64
C LEU A 124 0.03 5.48 6.19
N LYS A 125 0.89 4.97 5.33
CA LYS A 125 2.19 4.39 5.71
C LYS A 125 3.14 5.39 6.35
N GLN A 126 3.04 6.69 6.03
CA GLN A 126 3.84 7.74 6.66
C GLN A 126 3.51 7.90 8.14
N HIS A 127 2.33 7.49 8.56
CA HIS A 127 1.87 7.53 9.93
C HIS A 127 1.92 6.13 10.56
N GLY A 128 3.06 5.45 10.44
CA GLY A 128 3.32 4.14 11.04
C GLY A 128 3.28 4.18 12.57
N SER A 129 3.52 3.05 13.20
CA SER A 129 3.36 2.81 14.65
C SER A 129 4.33 3.58 15.57
N GLU A 130 4.99 4.62 15.12
CA GLU A 130 5.85 5.47 15.94
C GLU A 130 5.07 6.60 16.64
N ALA A 131 3.93 6.27 17.22
CA ALA A 131 3.36 7.08 18.29
C ALA A 131 3.47 6.25 19.57
N LYS A 132 4.66 6.25 20.17
CA LYS A 132 4.80 5.93 21.59
C LYS A 132 4.45 7.15 22.42
#